data_263b7bec3d16bf7c9cc2447c87bfc73d
#
_entry.id   263b7bec3d16bf7c9cc2447c87bfc73d
#
_cell.length_a   1.000
_cell.length_b   1.000
_cell.length_c   1.000
_cell.angle_alpha   90.00
_cell.angle_beta   90.00
_cell.angle_gamma   90.00
#
_symmetry.space_group_name_H-M   'P 1'
#
loop_
_entity.id
_entity.type
_entity.pdbx_description
1 polymer ?
#
loop_
_entity_poly.entity_id
_entity_poly.type
_entity_poly.pdbx_seq_one_letter_code
_entity_poly.pdbx_strand_id
1 'polypeptide(L)'
;MDKRLVCSHICSHLEKSKDESIRQLQSLKQSLLSESKSSAGDKHETARAMIHQEMRQVNDTLVRAERALREVNQIGELQVSPVRVASGVLVETDGPWVLVGVALNRIDMREGHVYGVSSEAPLAKAWHGAEVGDVKSLGPNQLTIVALH
;
A
#
# COMPACT_ATOMS: atom_id res chain seq x y z
N MET A 1 17.95 8.68 -5.74
CA MET A 1 17.80 7.47 -4.87
C MET A 1 17.53 6.26 -5.74
N ASP A 2 18.02 5.08 -5.36
CA ASP A 2 17.82 3.87 -6.13
C ASP A 2 16.40 3.31 -5.91
N LYS A 3 15.63 3.15 -6.99
CA LYS A 3 14.28 2.55 -6.99
C LYS A 3 14.25 1.21 -6.25
N ARG A 4 15.29 0.40 -6.38
CA ARG A 4 15.38 -0.90 -5.69
C ARG A 4 15.39 -0.75 -4.16
N LEU A 5 16.12 0.23 -3.64
CA LEU A 5 16.15 0.51 -2.21
C LEU A 5 14.78 0.99 -1.71
N VAL A 6 14.10 1.81 -2.48
CA VAL A 6 12.74 2.26 -2.18
C VAL A 6 11.78 1.06 -2.17
N CYS A 7 11.79 0.23 -3.19
CA CYS A 7 10.95 -0.97 -3.26
C CYS A 7 11.25 -1.95 -2.12
N SER A 8 12.54 -2.16 -1.78
CA SER A 8 12.94 -3.01 -0.64
C SER A 8 12.40 -2.47 0.69
N HIS A 9 12.45 -1.16 0.91
CA HIS A 9 11.88 -0.54 2.11
C HIS A 9 10.36 -0.70 2.18
N ILE A 10 9.68 -0.48 1.05
CA ILE A 10 8.23 -0.70 0.94
C ILE A 10 7.87 -2.16 1.24
N CYS A 11 8.61 -3.12 0.68
CA CYS A 11 8.40 -4.54 0.95
C CYS A 11 8.56 -4.86 2.44
N SER A 12 9.60 -4.35 3.09
CA SER A 12 9.80 -4.53 4.53
C SER A 12 8.64 -3.97 5.36
N HIS A 13 8.09 -2.82 4.96
CA HIS A 13 6.92 -2.23 5.61
C HIS A 13 5.66 -3.10 5.43
N LEU A 14 5.43 -3.58 4.21
CA LEU A 14 4.29 -4.43 3.89
C LEU A 14 4.37 -5.81 4.56
N GLU A 15 5.56 -6.40 4.68
CA GLU A 15 5.77 -7.66 5.43
C GLU A 15 5.41 -7.50 6.92
N LYS A 16 5.79 -6.38 7.55
CA LYS A 16 5.38 -6.09 8.92
C LYS A 16 3.87 -5.98 9.05
N SER A 17 3.22 -5.25 8.15
CA SER A 17 1.75 -5.10 8.12
C SER A 17 1.06 -6.45 7.93
N LYS A 18 1.59 -7.30 7.06
CA LYS A 18 1.12 -8.67 6.83
C LYS A 18 1.22 -9.52 8.10
N ASP A 19 2.37 -9.52 8.78
CA ASP A 19 2.60 -10.28 10.01
C ASP A 19 1.68 -9.79 11.15
N GLU A 20 1.47 -8.50 11.27
CA GLU A 20 0.51 -7.93 12.23
C GLU A 20 -0.92 -8.40 11.95
N SER A 21 -1.34 -8.38 10.68
CA SER A 21 -2.67 -8.85 10.27
C SER A 21 -2.87 -10.34 10.58
N ILE A 22 -1.85 -11.18 10.34
CA ILE A 22 -1.90 -12.61 10.66
C ILE A 22 -2.05 -12.82 12.18
N ARG A 23 -1.28 -12.12 12.99
CA ARG A 23 -1.39 -12.20 14.47
C ARG A 23 -2.75 -11.75 14.96
N GLN A 24 -3.27 -10.68 14.38
CA GLN A 24 -4.60 -10.15 14.73
C GLN A 24 -5.71 -11.13 14.37
N LEU A 25 -5.64 -11.78 13.20
CA LEU A 25 -6.59 -12.84 12.81
C LEU A 25 -6.53 -14.03 13.77
N GLN A 26 -5.34 -14.45 14.21
CA GLN A 26 -5.18 -15.54 15.19
C GLN A 26 -5.83 -15.17 16.53
N SER A 27 -5.61 -13.94 17.01
CA SER A 27 -6.23 -13.43 18.23
C SER A 27 -7.75 -13.38 18.13
N LEU A 28 -8.31 -12.92 17.01
CA LEU A 28 -9.75 -12.87 16.77
C LEU A 28 -10.36 -14.27 16.69
N LYS A 29 -9.69 -15.25 16.11
CA LYS A 29 -10.11 -16.65 16.10
C LYS A 29 -10.21 -17.23 17.51
N GLN A 30 -9.23 -16.93 18.38
CA GLN A 30 -9.26 -17.34 19.78
C GLN A 30 -10.42 -16.69 20.53
N SER A 31 -10.67 -15.40 20.32
CA SER A 31 -11.82 -14.69 20.90
C SER A 31 -13.15 -15.31 20.46
N LEU A 32 -13.25 -15.70 19.19
CA LEU A 32 -14.45 -16.37 18.66
C LEU A 32 -14.69 -17.74 19.31
N LEU A 33 -13.63 -18.52 19.57
CA LEU A 33 -13.71 -19.78 20.28
C LEU A 33 -14.12 -19.59 21.75
N SER A 34 -13.65 -18.55 22.41
CA SER A 34 -14.06 -18.21 23.79
C SER A 34 -15.52 -17.82 23.86
N GLU A 35 -16.04 -17.05 22.93
CA GLU A 35 -17.44 -16.68 22.83
C GLU A 35 -18.34 -17.90 22.57
N SER A 36 -17.91 -18.88 21.79
CA SER A 36 -18.68 -20.09 21.50
C SER A 36 -18.81 -21.05 22.68
N LYS A 37 -17.94 -20.94 23.71
CA LYS A 37 -18.00 -21.73 24.96
C LYS A 37 -18.92 -21.14 26.02
N SER A 38 -19.36 -19.93 25.84
CA SER A 38 -20.22 -19.20 26.76
C SER A 38 -21.70 -19.37 26.38
N SER A 39 -22.60 -19.57 27.34
CA SER A 39 -23.93 -20.11 27.12
C SER A 39 -25.05 -19.09 27.14
N ALA A 40 -24.81 -17.79 26.90
CA ALA A 40 -25.83 -16.80 27.16
C ALA A 40 -26.18 -15.88 26.00
N GLY A 41 -27.30 -16.09 25.33
CA GLY A 41 -28.23 -15.15 24.73
C GLY A 41 -27.70 -14.13 23.68
N ASP A 42 -28.52 -13.13 23.40
CA ASP A 42 -28.37 -12.11 22.36
C ASP A 42 -27.03 -11.34 22.39
N LYS A 43 -26.41 -11.13 23.54
CA LYS A 43 -25.12 -10.46 23.69
C LYS A 43 -23.98 -11.25 23.04
N HIS A 44 -24.05 -12.59 23.02
CA HIS A 44 -23.04 -13.42 22.35
C HIS A 44 -23.13 -13.38 20.86
N GLU A 45 -24.34 -13.37 20.31
CA GLU A 45 -24.52 -13.24 18.85
C GLU A 45 -24.00 -11.90 18.34
N THR A 46 -24.24 -10.81 19.08
CA THR A 46 -23.70 -9.48 18.76
C THR A 46 -22.17 -9.46 18.84
N ALA A 47 -21.58 -10.01 19.91
CA ALA A 47 -20.14 -10.09 20.07
C ALA A 47 -19.49 -10.91 18.95
N ARG A 48 -20.06 -12.05 18.59
CA ARG A 48 -19.60 -12.88 17.47
C ARG A 48 -19.70 -12.16 16.13
N ALA A 49 -20.80 -11.44 15.88
CA ALA A 49 -20.98 -10.66 14.67
C ALA A 49 -19.91 -9.56 14.55
N MET A 50 -19.56 -8.87 15.63
CA MET A 50 -18.50 -7.87 15.68
C MET A 50 -17.12 -8.49 15.41
N ILE A 51 -16.81 -9.64 15.99
CA ILE A 51 -15.55 -10.37 15.75
C ILE A 51 -15.46 -10.76 14.28
N HIS A 52 -16.51 -11.31 13.70
CA HIS A 52 -16.53 -11.65 12.26
C HIS A 52 -16.34 -10.44 11.36
N GLN A 53 -16.93 -9.30 11.72
CA GLN A 53 -16.74 -8.05 10.97
C GLN A 53 -15.30 -7.59 11.03
N GLU A 54 -14.69 -7.61 12.21
CA GLU A 54 -13.28 -7.25 12.38
C GLU A 54 -12.36 -8.21 11.63
N MET A 55 -12.61 -9.51 11.68
CA MET A 55 -11.88 -10.52 10.91
C MET A 55 -11.92 -10.23 9.40
N ARG A 56 -13.07 -9.83 8.85
CA ARG A 56 -13.18 -9.45 7.44
C ARG A 56 -12.31 -8.25 7.13
N GLN A 57 -12.33 -7.20 7.95
CA GLN A 57 -11.52 -5.99 7.75
C GLN A 57 -10.01 -6.29 7.80
N VAL A 58 -9.58 -7.11 8.76
CA VAL A 58 -8.17 -7.53 8.88
C VAL A 58 -7.76 -8.39 7.70
N ASN A 59 -8.62 -9.31 7.26
CA ASN A 59 -8.36 -10.15 6.10
C ASN A 59 -8.24 -9.32 4.81
N ASP A 60 -9.09 -8.32 4.62
CA ASP A 60 -8.98 -7.40 3.47
C ASP A 60 -7.67 -6.62 3.48
N THR A 61 -7.20 -6.21 4.66
CA THR A 61 -5.89 -5.57 4.83
C THR A 61 -4.75 -6.52 4.47
N LEU A 62 -4.83 -7.78 4.91
CA LEU A 62 -3.86 -8.83 4.59
C LEU A 62 -3.77 -9.08 3.07
N VAL A 63 -4.92 -9.26 2.42
CA VAL A 63 -4.99 -9.50 0.97
C VAL A 63 -4.41 -8.33 0.18
N ARG A 64 -4.70 -7.10 0.59
CA ARG A 64 -4.12 -5.90 -0.03
C ARG A 64 -2.60 -5.84 0.14
N ALA A 65 -2.10 -6.14 1.33
CA ALA A 65 -0.66 -6.18 1.59
C ALA A 65 0.05 -7.24 0.74
N GLU A 66 -0.50 -8.45 0.63
CA GLU A 66 0.05 -9.52 -0.20
C GLU A 66 0.06 -9.16 -1.69
N ARG A 67 -1.00 -8.52 -2.18
CA ARG A 67 -1.05 -8.03 -3.55
C ARG A 67 0.01 -6.95 -3.81
N ALA A 68 0.09 -5.96 -2.93
CA ALA A 68 1.06 -4.89 -3.03
C ALA A 68 2.50 -5.42 -2.99
N LEU A 69 2.80 -6.42 -2.15
CA LEU A 69 4.10 -7.08 -2.11
C LEU A 69 4.50 -7.68 -3.47
N ARG A 70 3.59 -8.38 -4.13
CA ARG A 70 3.84 -8.94 -5.46
C ARG A 70 4.12 -7.85 -6.50
N GLU A 71 3.29 -6.80 -6.50
CA GLU A 71 3.42 -5.68 -7.43
C GLU A 71 4.73 -4.90 -7.22
N VAL A 72 5.09 -4.58 -5.97
CA VAL A 72 6.33 -3.87 -5.64
C VAL A 72 7.57 -4.69 -5.99
N ASN A 73 7.57 -6.00 -5.72
CA ASN A 73 8.68 -6.88 -6.10
C ASN A 73 8.89 -6.86 -7.62
N GLN A 74 7.83 -7.01 -8.41
CA GLN A 74 7.90 -6.94 -9.86
C GLN A 74 8.45 -5.59 -10.34
N ILE A 75 7.98 -4.48 -9.77
CA ILE A 75 8.46 -3.13 -10.10
C ILE A 75 9.95 -2.97 -9.75
N GLY A 76 10.37 -3.50 -8.59
CA GLY A 76 11.77 -3.43 -8.14
C GLY A 76 12.76 -4.18 -9.04
N GLU A 77 12.29 -5.21 -9.74
CA GLU A 77 13.10 -5.99 -10.69
C GLU A 77 13.24 -5.32 -12.06
N LEU A 78 12.36 -4.37 -12.39
CA LEU A 78 12.42 -3.66 -13.67
C LEU A 78 13.64 -2.73 -13.74
N GLN A 79 14.58 -3.08 -14.62
CA GLN A 79 15.78 -2.29 -14.93
C GLN A 79 15.52 -1.44 -16.17
N VAL A 80 14.79 -0.35 -16.01
CA VAL A 80 14.54 0.62 -17.08
C VAL A 80 15.00 2.00 -16.62
N SER A 81 15.54 2.77 -17.54
CA SER A 81 15.78 4.21 -17.35
C SER A 81 14.60 4.95 -17.98
N PRO A 82 13.54 5.24 -17.19
CA PRO A 82 12.35 5.83 -17.74
C PRO A 82 12.58 7.29 -18.13
N VAL A 83 12.06 7.68 -19.30
CA VAL A 83 12.06 9.07 -19.76
C VAL A 83 10.70 9.74 -19.54
N ARG A 84 9.68 8.94 -19.26
CA ARG A 84 8.29 9.38 -19.03
C ARG A 84 7.63 8.58 -17.91
N VAL A 85 6.65 9.21 -17.28
CA VAL A 85 5.83 8.55 -16.27
C VAL A 85 5.00 7.44 -16.91
N ALA A 86 5.14 6.23 -16.40
CA ALA A 86 4.40 5.03 -16.80
C ALA A 86 4.29 4.07 -15.61
N SER A 87 3.57 2.97 -15.79
CA SER A 87 3.52 1.91 -14.78
C SER A 87 4.92 1.34 -14.52
N GLY A 88 5.27 1.13 -13.25
CA GLY A 88 6.57 0.67 -12.80
C GLY A 88 7.62 1.77 -12.59
N VAL A 89 7.26 3.03 -12.79
CA VAL A 89 8.14 4.19 -12.58
C VAL A 89 7.98 4.73 -11.16
N LEU A 90 9.09 4.98 -10.50
CA LEU A 90 9.16 5.79 -9.30
C LEU A 90 9.40 7.24 -9.70
N VAL A 91 8.44 8.10 -9.43
CA VAL A 91 8.47 9.53 -9.72
C VAL A 91 8.96 10.27 -8.49
N GLU A 92 10.11 10.91 -8.60
CA GLU A 92 10.63 11.85 -7.61
C GLU A 92 10.07 13.24 -7.90
N THR A 93 9.51 13.90 -6.89
CA THR A 93 8.98 15.25 -7.00
C THR A 93 9.66 16.17 -5.97
N ASP A 94 9.42 17.46 -6.06
CA ASP A 94 9.80 18.46 -5.04
C ASP A 94 9.03 18.31 -3.71
N GLY A 95 8.20 17.29 -3.59
CA GLY A 95 7.47 16.87 -2.40
C GLY A 95 7.57 15.36 -2.18
N PRO A 96 6.42 14.66 -2.05
CA PRO A 96 6.42 13.21 -1.89
C PRO A 96 6.83 12.50 -3.17
N TRP A 97 7.34 11.28 -3.02
CA TRP A 97 7.58 10.40 -4.15
C TRP A 97 6.32 9.60 -4.50
N VAL A 98 6.18 9.24 -5.77
CA VAL A 98 5.02 8.49 -6.25
C VAL A 98 5.48 7.25 -7.01
N LEU A 99 5.13 6.08 -6.51
CA LEU A 99 5.35 4.81 -7.21
C LEU A 99 4.10 4.47 -8.03
N VAL A 100 4.25 4.44 -9.34
CA VAL A 100 3.13 4.14 -10.26
C VAL A 100 3.06 2.64 -10.54
N GLY A 101 1.88 2.06 -10.39
CA GLY A 101 1.62 0.64 -10.67
C GLY A 101 1.18 -0.17 -9.45
N VAL A 102 1.21 0.39 -8.25
CA VAL A 102 0.77 -0.27 -7.03
C VAL A 102 0.04 0.71 -6.12
N ALA A 103 -1.08 0.28 -5.54
CA ALA A 103 -1.83 1.10 -4.59
C ALA A 103 -1.21 0.97 -3.19
N LEU A 104 -0.65 2.05 -2.66
CA LEU A 104 -0.07 2.13 -1.33
C LEU A 104 -0.54 3.40 -0.62
N ASN A 105 -0.81 3.27 0.67
CA ASN A 105 -0.89 4.43 1.55
C ASN A 105 0.49 5.07 1.71
N ARG A 106 0.53 6.24 2.33
CA ARG A 106 1.79 6.89 2.69
C ARG A 106 2.70 5.93 3.47
N ILE A 107 3.93 5.79 2.99
CA ILE A 107 5.00 5.08 3.68
C ILE A 107 6.12 6.08 3.93
N ASP A 108 6.47 6.26 5.19
CA ASP A 108 7.55 7.16 5.59
C ASP A 108 8.90 6.49 5.32
N MET A 109 9.83 7.27 4.80
CA MET A 109 11.18 6.88 4.45
C MET A 109 12.18 7.80 5.13
N ARG A 110 13.46 7.46 5.09
CA ARG A 110 14.50 8.26 5.72
C ARG A 110 14.58 9.70 5.17
N GLU A 111 14.29 9.87 3.89
CA GLU A 111 14.45 11.15 3.16
C GLU A 111 13.11 11.71 2.66
N GLY A 112 12.00 11.34 3.29
CA GLY A 112 10.69 11.79 2.88
C GLY A 112 9.62 10.70 2.99
N HIS A 113 8.69 10.68 2.07
CA HIS A 113 7.65 9.66 2.04
C HIS A 113 7.24 9.33 0.62
N VAL A 114 6.75 8.12 0.43
CA VAL A 114 6.27 7.61 -0.85
C VAL A 114 4.79 7.27 -0.79
N TYR A 115 4.07 7.60 -1.84
CA TYR A 115 2.72 7.10 -2.13
C TYR A 115 2.77 6.12 -3.28
N GLY A 116 1.91 5.12 -3.26
CA GLY A 116 1.68 4.27 -4.41
C GLY A 116 0.34 4.56 -5.06
N VAL A 117 0.32 4.60 -6.38
CA VAL A 117 -0.91 4.74 -7.16
C VAL A 117 -1.03 3.61 -8.17
N SER A 118 -2.17 2.94 -8.17
CA SER A 118 -2.45 1.90 -9.15
C SER A 118 -2.47 2.51 -10.56
N SER A 119 -2.07 1.74 -11.56
CA SER A 119 -2.05 2.19 -12.97
C SER A 119 -3.42 2.64 -13.47
N GLU A 120 -4.49 2.09 -12.91
CA GLU A 120 -5.87 2.43 -13.25
C GLU A 120 -6.41 3.67 -12.54
N ALA A 121 -5.69 4.17 -11.52
CA ALA A 121 -6.12 5.34 -10.78
C ALA A 121 -6.17 6.59 -11.67
N PRO A 122 -7.14 7.50 -11.48
CA PRO A 122 -7.21 8.74 -12.24
C PRO A 122 -5.92 9.56 -12.19
N LEU A 123 -5.24 9.56 -11.03
CA LEU A 123 -3.95 10.22 -10.85
C LEU A 123 -2.87 9.66 -11.77
N ALA A 124 -2.74 8.33 -11.84
CA ALA A 124 -1.77 7.66 -12.70
C ALA A 124 -2.04 7.97 -14.17
N LYS A 125 -3.29 7.98 -14.57
CA LYS A 125 -3.71 8.35 -15.93
C LYS A 125 -3.40 9.82 -16.26
N ALA A 126 -3.62 10.73 -15.32
CA ALA A 126 -3.32 12.16 -15.48
C ALA A 126 -1.81 12.46 -15.55
N TRP A 127 -0.98 11.62 -14.92
CA TRP A 127 0.48 11.77 -14.94
C TRP A 127 1.15 10.98 -16.05
N HIS A 128 0.44 10.06 -16.70
CA HIS A 128 0.99 9.23 -17.76
C HIS A 128 1.63 10.05 -18.87
N GLY A 129 2.84 9.68 -19.27
CA GLY A 129 3.60 10.37 -20.32
C GLY A 129 4.28 11.68 -19.89
N ALA A 130 4.12 12.10 -18.62
CA ALA A 130 4.81 13.29 -18.11
C ALA A 130 6.34 13.07 -18.05
N GLU A 131 7.08 14.17 -18.14
CA GLU A 131 8.55 14.20 -18.17
C GLU A 131 9.09 14.99 -16.97
N VAL A 132 10.41 14.90 -16.75
CA VAL A 132 11.10 15.72 -15.76
C VAL A 132 10.91 17.20 -16.09
N GLY A 133 10.58 17.99 -15.07
CA GLY A 133 10.24 19.41 -15.19
C GLY A 133 8.75 19.69 -15.32
N ASP A 134 7.92 18.68 -15.61
CA ASP A 134 6.48 18.87 -15.64
C ASP A 134 5.90 19.12 -14.25
N VAL A 135 4.87 19.95 -14.17
CA VAL A 135 4.11 20.22 -12.95
C VAL A 135 2.82 19.39 -12.98
N LYS A 136 2.59 18.64 -11.94
CA LYS A 136 1.44 17.74 -11.81
C LYS A 136 0.71 17.94 -10.47
N SER A 137 -0.59 17.74 -10.46
CA SER A 137 -1.40 17.85 -9.25
C SER A 137 -1.43 16.54 -8.47
N LEU A 138 -1.25 16.64 -7.15
CA LEU A 138 -1.51 15.56 -6.18
C LEU A 138 -2.47 16.10 -5.11
N GLY A 139 -3.76 15.83 -5.27
CA GLY A 139 -4.80 16.49 -4.48
C GLY A 139 -4.76 18.01 -4.70
N PRO A 140 -4.73 18.83 -3.63
CA PRO A 140 -4.66 20.29 -3.74
C PRO A 140 -3.25 20.83 -4.08
N ASN A 141 -2.22 19.97 -4.03
CA ASN A 141 -0.83 20.39 -4.19
C ASN A 141 -0.38 20.26 -5.65
N GLN A 142 0.42 21.23 -6.08
CA GLN A 142 1.17 21.15 -7.34
C GLN A 142 2.58 20.68 -7.06
N LEU A 143 3.04 19.68 -7.79
CA LEU A 143 4.35 19.07 -7.62
C LEU A 143 5.11 19.10 -8.93
N THR A 144 6.40 19.42 -8.85
CA THR A 144 7.32 19.37 -10.01
C THR A 144 8.01 18.01 -10.04
N ILE A 145 8.01 17.35 -11.19
CA ILE A 145 8.76 16.12 -11.39
C ILE A 145 10.25 16.45 -11.47
N VAL A 146 11.03 15.90 -10.52
CA VAL A 146 12.46 16.15 -10.40
C VAL A 146 13.28 15.06 -11.09
N ALA A 147 12.86 13.80 -10.93
CA ALA A 147 13.52 12.66 -11.55
C ALA A 147 12.54 11.49 -11.77
N LEU A 148 12.93 10.56 -12.64
CA LEU A 148 12.21 9.32 -12.93
C LEU A 148 13.17 8.14 -12.74
N HIS A 149 12.75 7.10 -12.00
CA HIS A 149 13.56 5.93 -11.67
C HIS A 149 12.87 4.61 -12.03
#